data_8a4e744a5ad8ea02a463f463b521ac2f
#
_entry.id   8a4e744a5ad8ea02a463f463b521ac2f
#
_cell.length_a   1.000
_cell.length_b   1.000
_cell.length_c   1.000
_cell.angle_alpha   90.00
_cell.angle_beta   90.00
_cell.angle_gamma   90.00
#
_symmetry.space_group_name_H-M   'P 1'
#
loop_
_entity.id
_entity.type
_entity.pdbx_description
1 polymer ?
#
loop_
_entity_poly.entity_id
_entity_poly.type
_entity_poly.pdbx_seq_one_letter_code
_entity_poly.pdbx_strand_id
1 'polypeptide(L)'
;PKLDIYGNEVHKYDHEKEILLHNSNSKKIILYAPTFSPSLTSAPYLLTQIEELAKSKEYLIVIKFHDLMAEDLIDSYKKLSMSFENVLFIEERNIIKYLLIADLMISDTSSVVYEFLLLDKPVITFKNNSHVINWDNQLSFSGLMKRVAENLLEDPFKEQRLKILKEYHPYTDGNS
;
A
#
# COMPACT_ATOMS: atom_id res chain seq x y z
N PRO A 1 -0.36 -22.44 3.99
CA PRO A 1 0.10 -21.23 4.68
C PRO A 1 -0.35 -19.96 3.98
N LYS A 2 -0.04 -18.76 4.53
CA LYS A 2 -0.46 -17.47 3.97
C LYS A 2 -0.08 -17.27 2.49
N LEU A 3 0.98 -17.88 2.01
CA LEU A 3 1.48 -17.75 0.64
C LEU A 3 0.58 -18.39 -0.41
N ASP A 4 -0.11 -19.48 -0.07
CA ASP A 4 -1.01 -20.19 -1.00
C ASP A 4 -2.26 -19.35 -1.34
N ILE A 5 -2.63 -18.42 -0.46
CA ILE A 5 -3.75 -17.50 -0.65
C ILE A 5 -3.46 -16.56 -1.83
N TYR A 6 -2.22 -16.10 -1.97
CA TYR A 6 -1.86 -15.12 -3.02
C TYR A 6 -1.82 -15.72 -4.43
N GLY A 7 -1.60 -17.05 -4.57
CA GLY A 7 -1.63 -17.72 -5.88
C GLY A 7 -3.04 -18.08 -6.35
N ASN A 8 -3.86 -18.57 -5.45
CA ASN A 8 -5.17 -19.18 -5.78
C ASN A 8 -6.35 -18.21 -5.66
N GLU A 9 -6.21 -17.09 -4.95
CA GLU A 9 -7.32 -16.19 -4.65
C GLU A 9 -7.14 -14.77 -5.23
N VAL A 10 -6.21 -14.56 -6.17
CA VAL A 10 -5.91 -13.23 -6.74
C VAL A 10 -7.17 -12.54 -7.28
N HIS A 11 -8.10 -13.29 -7.84
CA HIS A 11 -9.35 -12.75 -8.43
C HIS A 11 -10.56 -12.81 -7.49
N LYS A 12 -10.39 -13.28 -6.27
CA LYS A 12 -11.49 -13.47 -5.31
C LYS A 12 -12.29 -12.21 -5.03
N TYR A 13 -11.64 -11.06 -5.08
CA TYR A 13 -12.22 -9.76 -4.73
C TYR A 13 -12.34 -8.79 -5.92
N ASP A 14 -12.28 -9.29 -7.15
CA ASP A 14 -12.36 -8.43 -8.35
C ASP A 14 -13.69 -7.66 -8.41
N HIS A 15 -14.80 -8.31 -8.05
CA HIS A 15 -16.11 -7.67 -8.01
C HIS A 15 -16.20 -6.56 -6.96
N GLU A 16 -15.66 -6.77 -5.75
CA GLU A 16 -15.60 -5.73 -4.72
C GLU A 16 -14.67 -4.57 -5.16
N LYS A 17 -13.57 -4.88 -5.84
CA LYS A 17 -12.69 -3.87 -6.42
C LYS A 17 -13.45 -2.97 -7.39
N GLU A 18 -14.22 -3.55 -8.30
CA GLU A 18 -15.04 -2.80 -9.27
C GLU A 18 -16.07 -1.90 -8.59
N ILE A 19 -16.78 -2.42 -7.57
CA ILE A 19 -17.75 -1.63 -6.79
C ILE A 19 -17.06 -0.44 -6.10
N LEU A 20 -15.92 -0.67 -5.45
CA LEU A 20 -15.18 0.38 -4.74
C LEU A 20 -14.70 1.48 -5.69
N LEU A 21 -14.17 1.10 -6.85
CA LEU A 21 -13.70 2.05 -7.87
C LEU A 21 -14.87 2.84 -8.48
N HIS A 22 -16.00 2.18 -8.75
CA HIS A 22 -17.20 2.85 -9.27
C HIS A 22 -17.73 3.87 -8.25
N ASN A 23 -17.89 3.46 -6.98
CA ASN A 23 -18.46 4.31 -5.94
C ASN A 23 -17.59 5.54 -5.63
N SER A 24 -16.26 5.41 -5.71
CA SER A 24 -15.33 6.52 -5.50
C SER A 24 -15.01 7.31 -6.78
N ASN A 25 -15.57 6.91 -7.92
CA ASN A 25 -15.23 7.46 -9.25
C ASN A 25 -13.71 7.49 -9.51
N SER A 26 -13.01 6.47 -9.05
CA SER A 26 -11.55 6.36 -9.11
C SER A 26 -11.13 5.29 -10.11
N LYS A 27 -9.89 5.38 -10.62
CA LYS A 27 -9.35 4.45 -11.63
C LYS A 27 -8.49 3.34 -11.04
N LYS A 28 -7.86 3.61 -9.90
CA LYS A 28 -6.88 2.71 -9.25
C LYS A 28 -7.02 2.79 -7.74
N ILE A 29 -6.65 1.70 -7.07
CA ILE A 29 -6.62 1.62 -5.61
C ILE A 29 -5.19 1.71 -5.11
N ILE A 30 -4.94 2.66 -4.21
CA ILE A 30 -3.67 2.81 -3.50
C ILE A 30 -3.87 2.38 -2.05
N LEU A 31 -3.10 1.41 -1.59
CA LEU A 31 -3.10 0.98 -0.20
C LEU A 31 -1.98 1.71 0.56
N TYR A 32 -2.34 2.46 1.59
CA TYR A 32 -1.40 3.02 2.55
C TYR A 32 -1.40 2.20 3.85
N ALA A 33 -0.30 1.49 4.10
CA ALA A 33 -0.18 0.56 5.21
C ALA A 33 1.18 0.73 5.93
N PRO A 34 1.36 1.78 6.74
CA PRO A 34 2.60 2.03 7.46
C PRO A 34 2.78 1.08 8.66
N THR A 35 4.03 0.95 9.13
CA THR A 35 4.30 0.33 10.43
C THR A 35 3.77 1.18 11.58
N PHE A 36 3.53 0.55 12.73
CA PHE A 36 3.07 1.25 13.95
C PHE A 36 4.21 1.77 14.83
N SER A 37 5.45 1.32 14.60
CA SER A 37 6.60 1.70 15.44
C SER A 37 6.86 3.22 15.35
N PRO A 38 6.86 3.95 16.49
CA PRO A 38 6.97 5.41 16.47
C PRO A 38 8.23 5.95 15.80
N SER A 39 9.35 5.21 15.84
CA SER A 39 10.62 5.61 15.23
C SER A 39 10.72 5.28 13.74
N LEU A 40 9.80 4.45 13.22
CA LEU A 40 9.88 3.89 11.87
C LEU A 40 8.68 4.25 11.00
N THR A 41 7.55 4.63 11.64
CA THR A 41 6.31 4.93 10.90
C THR A 41 6.44 6.18 10.04
N SER A 42 5.90 6.11 8.83
CA SER A 42 5.75 7.26 7.93
C SER A 42 4.52 8.11 8.24
N ALA A 43 3.61 7.63 9.10
CA ALA A 43 2.31 8.25 9.30
C ALA A 43 2.34 9.73 9.70
N PRO A 44 3.24 10.20 10.61
CA PRO A 44 3.31 11.63 10.95
C PRO A 44 3.75 12.52 9.78
N TYR A 45 4.44 11.95 8.79
CA TYR A 45 5.08 12.71 7.72
C TYR A 45 4.28 12.73 6.42
N LEU A 46 3.42 11.73 6.18
CA LEU A 46 2.73 11.57 4.90
C LEU A 46 1.28 12.07 4.89
N LEU A 47 0.74 12.58 6.01
CA LEU A 47 -0.66 13.00 6.08
C LEU A 47 -1.00 14.03 4.97
N THR A 48 -0.18 15.06 4.81
CA THR A 48 -0.39 16.11 3.80
C THR A 48 -0.29 15.55 2.37
N GLN A 49 0.67 14.67 2.11
CA GLN A 49 0.85 14.06 0.78
C GLN A 49 -0.30 13.11 0.43
N ILE A 50 -0.81 12.36 1.41
CA ILE A 50 -2.01 11.52 1.22
C ILE A 50 -3.25 12.40 0.97
N GLU A 51 -3.37 13.53 1.66
CA GLU A 51 -4.43 14.52 1.39
C GLU A 51 -4.34 15.09 -0.04
N GLU A 52 -3.14 15.40 -0.51
CA GLU A 52 -2.92 15.86 -1.90
C GLU A 52 -3.31 14.81 -2.93
N LEU A 53 -2.98 13.53 -2.67
CA LEU A 53 -3.44 12.42 -3.50
C LEU A 53 -4.98 12.33 -3.51
N ALA A 54 -5.63 12.51 -2.36
CA ALA A 54 -7.08 12.49 -2.26
C ALA A 54 -7.74 13.62 -3.07
N LYS A 55 -7.16 14.81 -3.05
CA LYS A 55 -7.64 15.98 -3.82
C LYS A 55 -7.60 15.76 -5.34
N SER A 56 -6.71 14.92 -5.84
CA SER A 56 -6.65 14.59 -7.28
C SER A 56 -7.88 13.86 -7.78
N LYS A 57 -8.57 13.11 -6.90
CA LYS A 57 -9.72 12.24 -7.20
C LYS A 57 -9.45 11.13 -8.24
N GLU A 58 -8.19 10.93 -8.62
CA GLU A 58 -7.82 9.88 -9.58
C GLU A 58 -7.76 8.49 -8.94
N TYR A 59 -7.50 8.46 -7.63
CA TYR A 59 -7.24 7.25 -6.87
C TYR A 59 -8.20 7.08 -5.72
N LEU A 60 -8.61 5.83 -5.47
CA LEU A 60 -9.19 5.42 -4.19
C LEU A 60 -8.04 5.11 -3.23
N ILE A 61 -7.95 5.83 -2.14
CA ILE A 61 -6.93 5.64 -1.12
C ILE A 61 -7.51 4.80 0.01
N VAL A 62 -6.97 3.63 0.21
CA VAL A 62 -7.32 2.73 1.32
C VAL A 62 -6.25 2.83 2.39
N ILE A 63 -6.62 3.26 3.57
CA ILE A 63 -5.72 3.44 4.72
C ILE A 63 -5.96 2.30 5.69
N LYS A 64 -4.92 1.50 5.96
CA LYS A 64 -4.99 0.40 6.91
C LYS A 64 -3.83 0.48 7.90
N PHE A 65 -4.15 0.88 9.12
CA PHE A 65 -3.19 0.92 10.21
C PHE A 65 -3.16 -0.39 11.00
N HIS A 66 -2.04 -0.63 11.64
CA HIS A 66 -1.92 -1.70 12.62
C HIS A 66 -2.67 -1.33 13.90
N ASP A 67 -3.21 -2.31 14.62
CA ASP A 67 -3.99 -2.11 15.85
C ASP A 67 -3.21 -1.39 16.98
N LEU A 68 -1.87 -1.38 16.90
CA LEU A 68 -0.98 -0.69 17.86
C LEU A 68 -0.57 0.72 17.40
N MET A 69 -1.15 1.25 16.33
CA MET A 69 -0.87 2.63 15.91
C MET A 69 -1.33 3.63 16.97
N ALA A 70 -0.59 4.73 17.13
CA ALA A 70 -0.93 5.81 18.06
C ALA A 70 -2.31 6.42 17.72
N GLU A 71 -3.12 6.66 18.75
CA GLU A 71 -4.53 7.12 18.59
C GLU A 71 -4.63 8.47 17.88
N ASP A 72 -3.74 9.40 18.15
CA ASP A 72 -3.71 10.73 17.51
C ASP A 72 -3.48 10.65 15.99
N LEU A 73 -2.67 9.66 15.54
CA LEU A 73 -2.49 9.37 14.11
C LEU A 73 -3.74 8.72 13.52
N ILE A 74 -4.34 7.75 14.23
CA ILE A 74 -5.60 7.14 13.80
C ILE A 74 -6.67 8.21 13.60
N ASP A 75 -6.85 9.10 14.56
CA ASP A 75 -7.84 10.17 14.52
C ASP A 75 -7.59 11.14 13.34
N SER A 76 -6.34 11.48 13.10
CA SER A 76 -5.97 12.37 12.00
C SER A 76 -6.34 11.77 10.63
N TYR A 77 -6.05 10.49 10.42
CA TYR A 77 -6.38 9.81 9.16
C TYR A 77 -7.87 9.42 9.04
N LYS A 78 -8.57 9.19 10.16
CA LYS A 78 -10.04 9.09 10.16
C LYS A 78 -10.71 10.39 9.75
N LYS A 79 -10.24 11.54 10.26
CA LYS A 79 -10.73 12.85 9.82
C LYS A 79 -10.51 13.07 8.33
N LEU A 80 -9.35 12.64 7.81
CA LEU A 80 -9.09 12.70 6.37
C LEU A 80 -10.11 11.87 5.58
N SER A 81 -10.40 10.65 6.01
CA SER A 81 -11.40 9.79 5.34
C SER A 81 -12.82 10.35 5.40
N MET A 82 -13.17 11.11 6.43
CA MET A 82 -14.46 11.81 6.51
C MET A 82 -14.54 13.02 5.57
N SER A 83 -13.40 13.57 5.16
CA SER A 83 -13.32 14.77 4.31
C SER A 83 -13.30 14.47 2.81
N PHE A 84 -13.02 13.22 2.41
CA PHE A 84 -12.87 12.81 1.02
C PHE A 84 -13.57 11.49 0.73
N GLU A 85 -14.48 11.47 -0.24
CA GLU A 85 -15.24 10.27 -0.64
C GLU A 85 -14.35 9.17 -1.23
N ASN A 86 -13.18 9.52 -1.75
CA ASN A 86 -12.18 8.61 -2.29
C ASN A 86 -11.09 8.22 -1.28
N VAL A 87 -11.37 8.34 0.02
CA VAL A 87 -10.48 7.87 1.09
C VAL A 87 -11.26 6.96 2.03
N LEU A 88 -10.77 5.73 2.20
CA LEU A 88 -11.35 4.75 3.12
C LEU A 88 -10.37 4.44 4.25
N PHE A 89 -10.78 4.64 5.49
CA PHE A 89 -10.05 4.17 6.66
C PHE A 89 -10.60 2.83 7.12
N ILE A 90 -9.75 1.79 7.15
CA ILE A 90 -10.13 0.40 7.41
C ILE A 90 -9.83 0.02 8.84
N GLU A 91 -10.86 -0.34 9.58
CA GLU A 91 -10.77 -0.80 10.99
C GLU A 91 -10.72 -2.33 11.12
N GLU A 92 -11.18 -3.08 10.11
CA GLU A 92 -11.11 -4.54 10.14
C GLU A 92 -9.65 -5.04 10.19
N ARG A 93 -9.41 -6.13 10.94
CA ARG A 93 -8.05 -6.66 11.14
C ARG A 93 -7.46 -7.30 9.89
N ASN A 94 -8.29 -7.90 9.04
CA ASN A 94 -7.82 -8.64 7.87
C ASN A 94 -7.40 -7.69 6.74
N ILE A 95 -6.11 -7.60 6.48
CA ILE A 95 -5.53 -6.79 5.39
C ILE A 95 -5.54 -7.50 4.02
N ILE A 96 -5.69 -8.82 3.98
CA ILE A 96 -5.47 -9.64 2.78
C ILE A 96 -6.30 -9.16 1.60
N LYS A 97 -7.58 -8.87 1.82
CA LYS A 97 -8.46 -8.34 0.78
C LYS A 97 -7.87 -7.08 0.13
N TYR A 98 -7.38 -6.14 0.93
CA TYR A 98 -6.83 -4.88 0.46
C TYR A 98 -5.49 -5.04 -0.25
N LEU A 99 -4.66 -6.02 0.15
CA LEU A 99 -3.47 -6.40 -0.60
C LEU A 99 -3.84 -6.92 -2.01
N LEU A 100 -4.86 -7.76 -2.10
CA LEU A 100 -5.29 -8.36 -3.36
C LEU A 100 -5.88 -7.32 -4.33
N ILE A 101 -6.72 -6.40 -3.85
CA ILE A 101 -7.38 -5.41 -4.71
C ILE A 101 -6.55 -4.16 -5.02
N ALA A 102 -5.58 -3.80 -4.19
CA ALA A 102 -4.74 -2.62 -4.42
C ALA A 102 -3.89 -2.76 -5.69
N ASP A 103 -3.72 -1.66 -6.40
CA ASP A 103 -2.85 -1.57 -7.61
C ASP A 103 -1.43 -1.13 -7.24
N LEU A 104 -1.27 -0.41 -6.13
CA LEU A 104 -0.01 0.09 -5.61
C LEU A 104 -0.08 0.16 -4.08
N MET A 105 1.04 -0.09 -3.40
CA MET A 105 1.18 0.14 -1.96
C MET A 105 2.12 1.29 -1.66
N ILE A 106 1.74 2.11 -0.69
CA ILE A 106 2.62 3.05 0.00
C ILE A 106 2.83 2.53 1.41
N SER A 107 4.07 2.39 1.83
CA SER A 107 4.41 1.88 3.15
C SER A 107 5.75 2.45 3.64
N ASP A 108 6.30 1.83 4.66
CA ASP A 108 7.62 2.08 5.22
C ASP A 108 8.30 0.74 5.58
N THR A 109 8.82 0.58 6.79
CA THR A 109 9.49 -0.64 7.27
C THR A 109 8.49 -1.71 7.74
N SER A 110 7.38 -1.89 7.07
CA SER A 110 6.35 -2.86 7.45
C SER A 110 6.60 -4.23 6.80
N SER A 111 6.37 -5.31 7.55
CA SER A 111 6.45 -6.68 7.02
C SER A 111 5.44 -6.95 5.91
N VAL A 112 4.34 -6.21 5.87
CA VAL A 112 3.30 -6.33 4.83
C VAL A 112 3.83 -5.99 3.43
N VAL A 113 4.91 -5.24 3.33
CA VAL A 113 5.59 -4.95 2.07
C VAL A 113 6.02 -6.25 1.38
N TYR A 114 6.60 -7.19 2.12
CA TYR A 114 7.01 -8.48 1.55
C TYR A 114 5.82 -9.31 1.05
N GLU A 115 4.69 -9.26 1.77
CA GLU A 115 3.45 -9.93 1.33
C GLU A 115 2.92 -9.30 0.03
N PHE A 116 2.97 -7.97 -0.10
CA PHE A 116 2.50 -7.27 -1.30
C PHE A 116 3.38 -7.53 -2.52
N LEU A 117 4.68 -7.66 -2.32
CA LEU A 117 5.61 -8.00 -3.41
C LEU A 117 5.31 -9.33 -4.09
N LEU A 118 4.79 -10.32 -3.32
CA LEU A 118 4.39 -11.61 -3.88
C LEU A 118 3.32 -11.48 -4.99
N LEU A 119 2.61 -10.35 -5.01
CA LEU A 119 1.59 -10.03 -6.01
C LEU A 119 2.17 -9.38 -7.28
N ASP A 120 3.48 -9.20 -7.36
CA ASP A 120 4.19 -8.49 -8.45
C ASP A 120 3.60 -7.09 -8.72
N LYS A 121 3.23 -6.36 -7.68
CA LYS A 121 2.68 -5.01 -7.77
C LYS A 121 3.65 -3.96 -7.23
N PRO A 122 3.62 -2.71 -7.73
CA PRO A 122 4.55 -1.67 -7.32
C PRO A 122 4.34 -1.25 -5.86
N VAL A 123 5.45 -1.04 -5.17
CA VAL A 123 5.51 -0.52 -3.80
C VAL A 123 6.34 0.75 -3.77
N ILE A 124 5.85 1.76 -3.06
CA ILE A 124 6.60 2.97 -2.74
C ILE A 124 6.88 2.95 -1.25
N THR A 125 8.14 3.00 -0.86
CA THR A 125 8.53 3.02 0.55
C THR A 125 9.02 4.40 0.98
N PHE A 126 8.59 4.83 2.17
CA PHE A 126 9.10 6.03 2.81
C PHE A 126 10.42 5.72 3.51
N LYS A 127 11.46 6.50 3.21
CA LYS A 127 12.75 6.38 3.88
C LYS A 127 12.66 6.96 5.29
N ASN A 128 12.75 6.09 6.27
CA ASN A 128 12.88 6.46 7.67
C ASN A 128 14.30 6.13 8.20
N ASN A 129 14.50 6.20 9.49
CA ASN A 129 15.79 5.91 10.15
C ASN A 129 16.09 4.40 10.24
N SER A 130 15.33 3.53 9.58
CA SER A 130 15.63 2.10 9.57
C SER A 130 16.80 1.77 8.65
N HIS A 131 17.54 0.74 9.02
CA HIS A 131 18.58 0.14 8.18
C HIS A 131 18.05 -0.91 7.21
N VAL A 132 16.75 -1.05 7.11
CA VAL A 132 16.13 -1.98 6.17
C VAL A 132 16.37 -1.50 4.75
N ILE A 133 16.83 -2.40 3.91
CA ILE A 133 17.11 -2.12 2.50
C ILE A 133 15.78 -1.78 1.83
N ASN A 134 15.64 -0.52 1.45
CA ASN A 134 14.59 -0.09 0.55
C ASN A 134 15.05 -0.43 -0.86
N TRP A 135 14.38 -1.36 -1.48
CA TRP A 135 14.65 -1.88 -2.82
C TRP A 135 13.90 -1.14 -3.91
N ASP A 136 13.27 -0.03 -3.57
CA ASP A 136 12.52 0.80 -4.48
C ASP A 136 12.63 2.29 -4.18
N ASN A 137 11.68 3.05 -4.63
CA ASN A 137 11.60 4.48 -4.52
C ASN A 137 11.62 4.98 -3.08
N GLN A 138 12.67 5.70 -2.74
CA GLN A 138 12.69 6.48 -1.51
C GLN A 138 11.89 7.77 -1.73
N LEU A 139 10.81 7.94 -0.97
CA LEU A 139 10.06 9.18 -0.99
C LEU A 139 10.82 10.29 -0.29
N SER A 140 11.06 11.39 -1.00
CA SER A 140 11.25 12.69 -0.38
C SER A 140 9.89 13.30 -0.06
N PHE A 141 9.82 14.26 0.85
CA PHE A 141 8.58 14.92 1.27
C PHE A 141 7.77 15.57 0.13
N SER A 142 8.37 15.81 -1.00
CA SER A 142 7.71 16.37 -2.19
C SER A 142 7.72 15.35 -3.33
N GLY A 143 6.56 15.11 -3.94
CA GLY A 143 6.48 14.33 -5.16
C GLY A 143 5.85 12.95 -5.04
N LEU A 144 5.11 12.65 -3.96
CA LEU A 144 4.36 11.39 -3.85
C LEU A 144 3.40 11.18 -5.03
N MET A 145 2.66 12.21 -5.44
CA MET A 145 1.77 12.12 -6.61
C MET A 145 2.50 11.70 -7.88
N LYS A 146 3.65 12.35 -8.14
CA LYS A 146 4.47 12.00 -9.31
C LYS A 146 4.96 10.56 -9.24
N ARG A 147 5.45 10.11 -8.09
CA ARG A 147 5.90 8.72 -7.87
C ARG A 147 4.78 7.70 -8.05
N VAL A 148 3.58 8.01 -7.56
CA VAL A 148 2.41 7.15 -7.74
C VAL A 148 2.08 7.01 -9.21
N ALA A 149 2.00 8.10 -9.95
CA ALA A 149 1.72 8.08 -11.38
C ALA A 149 2.79 7.29 -12.18
N GLU A 150 4.08 7.56 -11.94
CA GLU A 150 5.19 6.84 -12.58
C GLU A 150 5.13 5.32 -12.30
N ASN A 151 4.91 4.92 -11.05
CA ASN A 151 4.88 3.50 -10.70
C ASN A 151 3.65 2.78 -11.25
N LEU A 152 2.51 3.45 -11.38
CA LEU A 152 1.31 2.87 -11.97
C LEU A 152 1.37 2.77 -13.50
N LEU A 153 2.12 3.65 -14.16
CA LEU A 153 2.21 3.70 -15.63
C LEU A 153 3.39 2.88 -16.16
N GLU A 154 4.56 3.00 -15.56
CA GLU A 154 5.83 2.51 -16.09
C GLU A 154 6.41 1.36 -15.30
N ASP A 155 6.03 1.23 -14.00
CA ASP A 155 6.56 0.24 -13.05
C ASP A 155 8.11 0.11 -13.13
N PRO A 156 8.86 1.19 -12.90
CA PRO A 156 10.28 1.28 -13.20
C PRO A 156 11.15 0.32 -12.37
N PHE A 157 10.59 -0.27 -11.29
CA PHE A 157 11.29 -1.18 -10.39
C PHE A 157 10.86 -2.64 -10.53
N LYS A 158 10.12 -2.98 -11.57
CA LYS A 158 9.62 -4.34 -11.80
C LYS A 158 10.72 -5.38 -11.82
N GLU A 159 11.80 -5.14 -12.56
CA GLU A 159 12.92 -6.08 -12.66
C GLU A 159 13.61 -6.31 -11.30
N GLN A 160 13.81 -5.24 -10.52
CA GLN A 160 14.39 -5.33 -9.18
C GLN A 160 13.48 -6.14 -8.24
N ARG A 161 12.17 -5.89 -8.29
CA ARG A 161 11.17 -6.63 -7.52
C ARG A 161 11.18 -8.11 -7.85
N LEU A 162 11.18 -8.47 -9.13
CA LEU A 162 11.24 -9.86 -9.59
C LEU A 162 12.54 -10.56 -9.16
N LYS A 163 13.67 -9.85 -9.16
CA LYS A 163 14.94 -10.39 -8.65
C LYS A 163 14.85 -10.72 -7.17
N ILE A 164 14.32 -9.81 -6.36
CA ILE A 164 14.12 -10.01 -4.92
C ILE A 164 13.18 -11.18 -4.65
N LEU A 165 12.08 -11.27 -5.37
CA LEU A 165 11.15 -12.40 -5.25
C LEU A 165 11.83 -13.75 -5.50
N LYS A 166 12.68 -13.86 -6.51
CA LYS A 166 13.44 -15.08 -6.80
C LYS A 166 14.45 -15.42 -5.69
N GLU A 167 15.04 -14.43 -5.06
CA GLU A 167 16.03 -14.64 -3.99
C GLU A 167 15.38 -15.07 -2.67
N TYR A 168 14.22 -14.48 -2.32
CA TYR A 168 13.58 -14.70 -1.02
C TYR A 168 12.44 -15.75 -1.06
N HIS A 169 11.84 -15.98 -2.24
CA HIS A 169 10.76 -16.95 -2.43
C HIS A 169 10.99 -17.76 -3.72
N PRO A 170 11.98 -18.68 -3.71
CA PRO A 170 12.26 -19.51 -4.87
C PRO A 170 11.12 -20.51 -5.23
N TYR A 171 10.18 -20.73 -4.30
CA TYR A 171 9.05 -21.64 -4.47
C TYR A 171 7.76 -20.83 -4.65
N THR A 172 7.43 -20.52 -5.91
CA THR A 172 6.19 -19.79 -6.26
C THR A 172 5.07 -20.73 -6.72
N ASP A 173 5.27 -22.04 -6.62
CA ASP A 173 4.38 -23.09 -7.11
C ASP A 173 3.29 -23.53 -6.10
N GLY A 174 3.26 -22.94 -4.91
CA GLY A 174 2.27 -23.26 -3.89
C GLY A 174 2.49 -24.61 -3.19
N ASN A 175 3.64 -25.26 -3.38
CA ASN A 175 3.99 -26.56 -2.84
C ASN A 175 5.01 -26.51 -1.69
N SER A 176 4.96 -25.49 -0.85
CA SER A 176 5.83 -25.37 0.33
C SER A 176 5.18 -25.87 1.62
#